data_c04b4634e1a00ef30752a1ced190b8f1
#
_entry.id   c04b4634e1a00ef30752a1ced190b8f1
#
_cell.length_a   1.000
_cell.length_b   1.000
_cell.length_c   1.000
_cell.angle_alpha   90.00
_cell.angle_beta   90.00
_cell.angle_gamma   90.00
#
_symmetry.space_group_name_H-M   'P 1'
#
loop_
_entity.id
_entity.type
_entity.pdbx_description
1 polymer ?
#
loop_
_entity_poly.entity_id
_entity_poly.type
_entity_poly.pdbx_seq_one_letter_code
_entity_poly.pdbx_strand_id
1 'polypeptide(L)'
;MQQNSFEGTHILVEGVKDIKVYTKFFQREQVKLTQTFGKYKLREVFDILSLRGFNKKIAIRDADFLRLKDNIKFEADYAIDIYPTDGHDSEVMMLAVNTLEDLLAVTVEQDKLDAFEKRIGESFKSRVIKMSYLIGCLRLANKRSGLGLLFKPAKQGGNRIKFKKFVCDKEFNIDTSKMIHVISEYSKNRDTIVCAQQVITDNLDKVLMENHDVLEVINGHDVAEITCILSSIGVKSKSDIFQHPDKLEEALAMCFDRSKFCSTNLYKKINDWKVKNDLEIFFSM
;
A
#
# COMPACT_ATOMS: atom_id res chain seq x y z
N MET A 1 20.71 2.84 -25.38
CA MET A 1 20.18 1.64 -24.68
C MET A 1 21.20 0.54 -24.87
N GLN A 2 21.83 0.08 -23.80
CA GLN A 2 22.64 -1.14 -23.86
C GLN A 2 21.73 -2.29 -24.31
N GLN A 3 22.16 -3.06 -25.30
CA GLN A 3 21.48 -4.29 -25.70
C GLN A 3 21.34 -5.18 -24.45
N ASN A 4 20.11 -5.35 -24.01
CA ASN A 4 19.84 -6.22 -22.88
C ASN A 4 19.89 -7.66 -23.40
N SER A 5 20.92 -8.41 -23.05
CA SER A 5 21.10 -9.81 -23.45
C SER A 5 20.09 -10.76 -22.77
N PHE A 6 19.19 -10.26 -21.94
CA PHE A 6 18.20 -11.07 -21.22
C PHE A 6 16.99 -11.36 -22.14
N GLU A 7 16.79 -12.63 -22.46
CA GLU A 7 15.74 -13.10 -23.37
C GLU A 7 14.45 -13.54 -22.65
N GLY A 8 14.45 -13.54 -21.32
CA GLY A 8 13.32 -13.93 -20.48
C GLY A 8 12.22 -12.87 -20.39
N THR A 9 11.29 -13.09 -19.47
CA THR A 9 10.16 -12.19 -19.23
C THR A 9 10.58 -10.99 -18.40
N HIS A 10 10.21 -9.79 -18.82
CA HIS A 10 10.36 -8.57 -18.02
C HIS A 10 9.08 -8.29 -17.24
N ILE A 11 9.21 -8.15 -15.92
CA ILE A 11 8.13 -7.68 -15.04
C ILE A 11 8.47 -6.26 -14.62
N LEU A 12 7.69 -5.29 -15.13
CA LEU A 12 7.84 -3.88 -14.78
C LEU A 12 7.14 -3.63 -13.43
N VAL A 13 7.81 -2.90 -12.55
CA VAL A 13 7.27 -2.50 -11.23
C VAL A 13 7.51 -1.02 -10.97
N GLU A 14 6.77 -0.42 -10.06
CA GLU A 14 6.85 1.03 -9.80
C GLU A 14 8.18 1.43 -9.16
N GLY A 15 8.67 0.65 -8.18
CA GLY A 15 9.85 1.02 -7.40
C GLY A 15 10.69 -0.15 -6.89
N VAL A 16 11.73 0.20 -6.14
CA VAL A 16 12.66 -0.77 -5.52
C VAL A 16 11.97 -1.62 -4.46
N LYS A 17 10.99 -1.07 -3.74
CA LYS A 17 10.23 -1.83 -2.74
C LYS A 17 9.51 -3.00 -3.38
N ASP A 18 8.87 -2.79 -4.53
CA ASP A 18 8.19 -3.85 -5.28
C ASP A 18 9.15 -4.95 -5.73
N ILE A 19 10.36 -4.59 -6.17
CA ILE A 19 11.39 -5.58 -6.49
C ILE A 19 11.67 -6.45 -5.26
N LYS A 20 11.84 -5.86 -4.07
CA LYS A 20 12.09 -6.59 -2.83
C LYS A 20 10.94 -7.55 -2.48
N VAL A 21 9.69 -7.14 -2.69
CA VAL A 21 8.49 -7.96 -2.43
C VAL A 21 8.42 -9.13 -3.38
N TYR A 22 8.57 -8.89 -4.69
CA TYR A 22 8.26 -9.88 -5.73
C TYR A 22 9.42 -10.78 -6.13
N THR A 23 10.69 -10.38 -5.90
CA THR A 23 11.87 -11.12 -6.38
C THR A 23 11.94 -12.59 -5.89
N LYS A 24 11.33 -12.87 -4.75
CA LYS A 24 11.34 -14.23 -4.15
C LYS A 24 10.30 -15.20 -4.75
N PHE A 25 9.42 -14.70 -5.62
CA PHE A 25 8.36 -15.51 -6.24
C PHE A 25 8.71 -15.96 -7.66
N PHE A 26 9.66 -15.31 -8.30
CA PHE A 26 9.99 -15.52 -9.71
C PHE A 26 11.37 -16.15 -9.90
N GLN A 27 11.50 -17.03 -10.87
CA GLN A 27 12.78 -17.63 -11.28
C GLN A 27 13.68 -16.55 -11.90
N ARG A 28 14.84 -16.33 -11.32
CA ARG A 28 15.76 -15.24 -11.74
C ARG A 28 16.34 -15.43 -13.14
N GLU A 29 16.43 -16.68 -13.58
CA GLU A 29 16.89 -17.07 -14.92
C GLU A 29 15.84 -16.77 -15.98
N GLN A 30 14.55 -16.76 -15.60
CA GLN A 30 13.41 -16.59 -16.49
C GLN A 30 12.78 -15.21 -16.41
N VAL A 31 12.99 -14.48 -15.31
CA VAL A 31 12.31 -13.22 -15.02
C VAL A 31 13.28 -12.14 -14.56
N LYS A 32 13.17 -10.98 -15.17
CA LYS A 32 13.85 -9.75 -14.73
C LYS A 32 12.82 -8.73 -14.22
N LEU A 33 12.84 -8.46 -12.92
CA LEU A 33 12.11 -7.34 -12.33
C LEU A 33 12.81 -6.02 -12.67
N THR A 34 12.06 -5.05 -13.18
CA THR A 34 12.62 -3.76 -13.61
C THR A 34 11.79 -2.62 -13.03
N GLN A 35 12.42 -1.75 -12.23
CA GLN A 35 11.75 -0.56 -11.71
C GLN A 35 11.57 0.49 -12.80
N THR A 36 10.47 1.23 -12.72
CA THR A 36 10.11 2.28 -13.69
C THR A 36 10.04 3.68 -13.08
N PHE A 37 10.34 3.82 -11.79
CA PHE A 37 10.33 5.09 -11.05
C PHE A 37 8.95 5.75 -10.98
N GLY A 38 7.92 4.95 -10.74
CA GLY A 38 6.55 5.37 -10.47
C GLY A 38 5.55 5.01 -11.55
N LYS A 39 4.26 5.04 -11.19
CA LYS A 39 3.13 4.52 -11.98
C LYS A 39 2.96 5.14 -13.37
N TYR A 40 3.24 6.43 -13.53
CA TYR A 40 3.13 7.10 -14.84
C TYR A 40 4.21 6.61 -15.80
N LYS A 41 5.45 6.51 -15.31
CA LYS A 41 6.57 5.98 -16.08
C LYS A 41 6.41 4.48 -16.37
N LEU A 42 5.82 3.72 -15.46
CA LEU A 42 5.51 2.31 -15.69
C LEU A 42 4.65 2.16 -16.94
N ARG A 43 3.57 2.93 -17.04
CA ARG A 43 2.69 2.91 -18.22
C ARG A 43 3.41 3.34 -19.48
N GLU A 44 4.13 4.45 -19.43
CA GLU A 44 4.91 4.95 -20.58
C GLU A 44 5.92 3.92 -21.07
N VAL A 45 6.70 3.32 -20.18
CA VAL A 45 7.69 2.27 -20.54
C VAL A 45 6.98 1.05 -21.11
N PHE A 46 5.86 0.62 -20.54
CA PHE A 46 5.09 -0.51 -21.04
C PHE A 46 4.59 -0.28 -22.45
N ASP A 47 4.03 0.88 -22.73
CA ASP A 47 3.51 1.26 -24.04
C ASP A 47 4.63 1.37 -25.10
N ILE A 48 5.78 1.97 -24.75
CA ILE A 48 6.95 2.02 -25.63
C ILE A 48 7.45 0.62 -25.99
N LEU A 49 7.52 -0.30 -25.02
CA LEU A 49 7.93 -1.68 -25.28
C LEU A 49 6.92 -2.41 -26.18
N SER A 50 5.63 -2.15 -26.00
CA SER A 50 4.57 -2.71 -26.84
C SER A 50 4.69 -2.24 -28.30
N LEU A 51 4.89 -0.94 -28.51
CA LEU A 51 5.11 -0.36 -29.83
C LEU A 51 6.34 -0.92 -30.54
N ARG A 52 7.34 -1.38 -29.80
CA ARG A 52 8.56 -2.02 -30.33
C ARG A 52 8.41 -3.53 -30.53
N GLY A 53 7.20 -4.09 -30.40
CA GLY A 53 6.94 -5.51 -30.57
C GLY A 53 7.49 -6.41 -29.46
N PHE A 54 7.86 -5.84 -28.30
CA PHE A 54 8.36 -6.63 -27.17
C PHE A 54 7.20 -7.22 -26.38
N ASN A 55 6.94 -8.52 -26.57
CA ASN A 55 5.76 -9.22 -26.04
C ASN A 55 5.99 -9.95 -24.70
N LYS A 56 7.24 -10.35 -24.40
CA LYS A 56 7.57 -11.05 -23.13
C LYS A 56 7.63 -10.06 -21.95
N LYS A 57 6.52 -9.39 -21.67
CA LYS A 57 6.45 -8.45 -20.55
C LYS A 57 5.07 -8.40 -19.92
N ILE A 58 5.07 -8.16 -18.63
CA ILE A 58 3.90 -7.71 -17.84
C ILE A 58 4.32 -6.56 -16.92
N ALA A 59 3.35 -5.92 -16.30
CA ALA A 59 3.61 -4.96 -15.24
C ALA A 59 2.79 -5.26 -14.00
N ILE A 60 3.34 -4.98 -12.83
CA ILE A 60 2.64 -4.98 -11.54
C ILE A 60 2.66 -3.54 -11.03
N ARG A 61 1.51 -3.03 -10.65
CA ARG A 61 1.35 -1.67 -10.14
C ARG A 61 0.46 -1.64 -8.91
N ASP A 62 0.62 -0.61 -8.10
CA ASP A 62 -0.35 -0.34 -7.05
C ASP A 62 -1.70 0.05 -7.66
N ALA A 63 -2.78 -0.49 -7.12
CA ALA A 63 -4.12 -0.11 -7.56
C ALA A 63 -4.45 1.33 -7.17
N ASP A 64 -3.89 1.84 -6.09
CA ASP A 64 -4.28 3.12 -5.51
C ASP A 64 -5.83 3.16 -5.35
N PHE A 65 -6.47 4.20 -5.88
CA PHE A 65 -7.93 4.33 -5.93
C PHE A 65 -8.52 3.91 -7.28
N LEU A 66 -7.88 2.98 -7.99
CA LEU A 66 -8.27 2.61 -9.36
C LEU A 66 -9.70 2.05 -9.43
N ARG A 67 -10.05 1.18 -8.48
CA ARG A 67 -11.34 0.46 -8.47
C ARG A 67 -12.47 1.20 -7.75
N LEU A 68 -12.22 2.43 -7.30
CA LEU A 68 -13.28 3.22 -6.67
C LEU A 68 -14.20 3.82 -7.72
N LYS A 69 -15.47 3.99 -7.34
CA LYS A 69 -16.49 4.63 -8.14
C LYS A 69 -16.02 5.96 -8.73
N ASP A 70 -16.41 6.26 -9.94
CA ASP A 70 -16.08 7.47 -10.69
C ASP A 70 -14.59 7.62 -11.09
N ASN A 71 -13.82 6.56 -11.00
CA ASN A 71 -12.48 6.56 -11.57
C ASN A 71 -12.53 6.10 -13.03
N ILE A 72 -12.45 7.05 -13.97
CA ILE A 72 -12.47 6.79 -15.42
C ILE A 72 -11.36 5.85 -15.90
N LYS A 73 -10.32 5.64 -15.08
CA LYS A 73 -9.19 4.75 -15.40
C LYS A 73 -9.45 3.30 -15.00
N PHE A 74 -10.64 2.99 -14.49
CA PHE A 74 -11.04 1.62 -14.16
C PHE A 74 -11.45 0.79 -15.38
N GLU A 75 -11.67 1.44 -16.55
CA GLU A 75 -12.10 0.79 -17.77
C GLU A 75 -11.20 -0.40 -18.17
N ALA A 76 -11.83 -1.42 -18.74
CA ALA A 76 -11.18 -2.69 -19.09
C ALA A 76 -9.97 -2.52 -20.04
N ASP A 77 -10.01 -1.50 -20.90
CA ASP A 77 -8.95 -1.19 -21.86
C ASP A 77 -7.73 -0.52 -21.20
N TYR A 78 -7.82 -0.21 -19.92
CA TYR A 78 -6.75 0.50 -19.23
C TYR A 78 -5.46 -0.28 -19.19
N ALA A 79 -5.52 -1.63 -19.19
CA ALA A 79 -4.30 -2.37 -18.96
C ALA A 79 -4.36 -3.85 -19.38
N ILE A 80 -4.18 -4.15 -20.64
CA ILE A 80 -3.78 -5.49 -21.03
C ILE A 80 -2.36 -5.72 -20.49
N ASP A 81 -2.20 -6.80 -19.68
CA ASP A 81 -0.92 -7.23 -19.09
C ASP A 81 -0.28 -6.25 -18.09
N ILE A 82 -1.05 -5.26 -17.58
CA ILE A 82 -0.68 -4.44 -16.43
C ILE A 82 -1.63 -4.79 -15.27
N TYR A 83 -1.12 -5.47 -14.24
CA TYR A 83 -1.91 -6.04 -13.17
C TYR A 83 -1.82 -5.17 -11.90
N PRO A 84 -2.94 -4.62 -11.42
CA PRO A 84 -2.96 -3.92 -10.15
C PRO A 84 -2.92 -4.90 -8.98
N THR A 85 -2.32 -4.48 -7.85
CA THR A 85 -2.37 -5.20 -6.57
C THR A 85 -3.79 -5.44 -6.09
N ASP A 86 -4.00 -6.47 -5.28
CA ASP A 86 -5.25 -6.66 -4.55
C ASP A 86 -5.33 -5.59 -3.44
N GLY A 87 -6.42 -4.82 -3.40
CA GLY A 87 -6.52 -3.64 -2.56
C GLY A 87 -5.70 -2.47 -3.08
N HIS A 88 -5.44 -1.48 -2.23
CA HIS A 88 -4.86 -0.20 -2.60
C HIS A 88 -3.41 -0.29 -3.11
N ASP A 89 -2.57 -1.08 -2.42
CA ASP A 89 -1.14 -1.24 -2.68
C ASP A 89 -0.62 -2.61 -2.20
N SER A 90 0.67 -2.86 -2.38
CA SER A 90 1.31 -4.12 -2.00
C SER A 90 1.19 -4.42 -0.51
N GLU A 91 1.32 -3.43 0.36
CA GLU A 91 1.21 -3.60 1.81
C GLU A 91 -0.21 -3.98 2.24
N VAL A 92 -1.21 -3.36 1.61
CA VAL A 92 -2.63 -3.70 1.84
C VAL A 92 -2.96 -5.10 1.33
N MET A 93 -2.40 -5.51 0.19
CA MET A 93 -2.51 -6.88 -0.30
C MET A 93 -1.93 -7.89 0.70
N MET A 94 -0.76 -7.60 1.29
CA MET A 94 -0.15 -8.42 2.34
C MET A 94 -1.03 -8.48 3.60
N LEU A 95 -1.62 -7.35 4.00
CA LEU A 95 -2.54 -7.28 5.13
C LEU A 95 -3.77 -8.16 4.93
N ALA A 96 -4.31 -8.22 3.70
CA ALA A 96 -5.50 -9.01 3.38
C ALA A 96 -5.29 -10.53 3.56
N VAL A 97 -4.06 -11.00 3.44
CA VAL A 97 -3.70 -12.44 3.54
C VAL A 97 -3.00 -12.79 4.86
N ASN A 98 -3.36 -12.11 5.94
CA ASN A 98 -2.91 -12.37 7.32
C ASN A 98 -1.40 -12.26 7.56
N THR A 99 -0.68 -11.48 6.75
CA THR A 99 0.76 -11.31 6.94
C THR A 99 1.09 -10.52 8.22
N LEU A 100 0.21 -9.59 8.60
CA LEU A 100 0.38 -8.83 9.84
C LEU A 100 0.23 -9.72 11.07
N GLU A 101 -0.74 -10.63 11.05
CA GLU A 101 -0.98 -11.57 12.15
C GLU A 101 0.23 -12.50 12.36
N ASP A 102 0.80 -13.02 11.28
CA ASP A 102 2.01 -13.85 11.37
C ASP A 102 3.22 -13.06 11.89
N LEU A 103 3.36 -11.80 11.47
CA LEU A 103 4.41 -10.92 12.00
C LEU A 103 4.22 -10.66 13.50
N LEU A 104 3.00 -10.35 13.93
CA LEU A 104 2.70 -10.12 15.35
C LEU A 104 2.98 -11.36 16.20
N ALA A 105 2.62 -12.55 15.72
CA ALA A 105 2.85 -13.81 16.42
C ALA A 105 4.33 -14.08 16.78
N VAL A 106 5.27 -13.57 15.96
CA VAL A 106 6.71 -13.76 16.19
C VAL A 106 7.41 -12.55 16.83
N THR A 107 6.76 -11.39 16.85
CA THR A 107 7.41 -10.13 17.29
C THR A 107 6.80 -9.51 18.54
N VAL A 108 5.65 -10.02 18.99
CA VAL A 108 4.89 -9.53 20.15
C VAL A 108 4.64 -10.66 21.12
N GLU A 109 4.76 -10.37 22.42
CA GLU A 109 4.32 -11.29 23.49
C GLU A 109 2.80 -11.45 23.45
N GLN A 110 2.30 -12.69 23.30
CA GLN A 110 0.87 -12.97 23.11
C GLN A 110 0.01 -12.38 24.23
N ASP A 111 0.44 -12.52 25.49
CA ASP A 111 -0.30 -11.98 26.65
C ASP A 111 -0.51 -10.46 26.54
N LYS A 112 0.45 -9.73 25.98
CA LYS A 112 0.34 -8.28 25.79
C LYS A 112 -0.63 -7.93 24.68
N LEU A 113 -0.61 -8.72 23.59
CA LEU A 113 -1.54 -8.54 22.48
C LEU A 113 -2.97 -8.81 22.95
N ASP A 114 -3.20 -9.93 23.62
CA ASP A 114 -4.51 -10.31 24.18
C ASP A 114 -5.05 -9.28 25.17
N ALA A 115 -4.19 -8.76 26.06
CA ALA A 115 -4.56 -7.71 26.99
C ALA A 115 -4.94 -6.40 26.29
N PHE A 116 -4.24 -6.07 25.19
CA PHE A 116 -4.57 -4.91 24.37
C PHE A 116 -5.91 -5.09 23.66
N GLU A 117 -6.12 -6.22 22.97
CA GLU A 117 -7.36 -6.53 22.25
C GLU A 117 -8.57 -6.59 23.19
N LYS A 118 -8.41 -7.20 24.36
CA LYS A 118 -9.44 -7.20 25.40
C LYS A 118 -9.80 -5.78 25.86
N ARG A 119 -8.80 -4.90 26.01
CA ARG A 119 -9.02 -3.50 26.41
C ARG A 119 -9.78 -2.70 25.37
N ILE A 120 -9.52 -2.91 24.09
CA ILE A 120 -10.16 -2.16 22.99
C ILE A 120 -11.43 -2.84 22.46
N GLY A 121 -11.71 -4.10 22.86
CA GLY A 121 -12.90 -4.86 22.46
C GLY A 121 -12.89 -5.36 21.01
N GLU A 122 -11.74 -5.41 20.36
CA GLU A 122 -11.59 -5.91 18.99
C GLU A 122 -10.15 -6.37 18.69
N SER A 123 -9.91 -7.04 17.56
CA SER A 123 -8.57 -7.45 17.18
C SER A 123 -7.66 -6.24 16.83
N PHE A 124 -6.37 -6.41 17.07
CA PHE A 124 -5.35 -5.42 16.72
C PHE A 124 -5.46 -5.00 15.24
N LYS A 125 -5.56 -5.97 14.33
CA LYS A 125 -5.74 -5.72 12.90
C LYS A 125 -7.00 -4.91 12.59
N SER A 126 -8.13 -5.25 13.22
CA SER A 126 -9.38 -4.49 13.03
C SER A 126 -9.19 -3.02 13.42
N ARG A 127 -8.53 -2.75 14.55
CA ARG A 127 -8.23 -1.39 15.01
C ARG A 127 -7.32 -0.64 14.03
N VAL A 128 -6.24 -1.28 13.55
CA VAL A 128 -5.35 -0.71 12.53
C VAL A 128 -6.13 -0.34 11.27
N ILE A 129 -6.97 -1.24 10.78
CA ILE A 129 -7.79 -1.03 9.58
C ILE A 129 -8.75 0.16 9.78
N LYS A 130 -9.49 0.20 10.88
CA LYS A 130 -10.45 1.30 11.16
C LYS A 130 -9.77 2.67 11.21
N MET A 131 -8.61 2.75 11.85
CA MET A 131 -7.86 4.01 11.92
C MET A 131 -7.30 4.40 10.56
N SER A 132 -6.75 3.45 9.82
CA SER A 132 -6.21 3.69 8.47
C SER A 132 -7.30 4.06 7.46
N TYR A 133 -8.52 3.53 7.63
CA TYR A 133 -9.66 3.85 6.78
C TYR A 133 -10.04 5.33 6.85
N LEU A 134 -10.06 5.91 8.04
CA LEU A 134 -10.38 7.34 8.21
C LEU A 134 -9.35 8.23 7.47
N ILE A 135 -8.06 7.88 7.58
CA ILE A 135 -6.99 8.60 6.87
C ILE A 135 -7.12 8.40 5.35
N GLY A 136 -7.39 7.18 4.91
CA GLY A 136 -7.61 6.84 3.52
C GLY A 136 -8.80 7.58 2.91
N CYS A 137 -9.91 7.73 3.64
CA CYS A 137 -11.06 8.55 3.23
C CYS A 137 -10.66 10.03 3.07
N LEU A 138 -9.82 10.57 3.94
CA LEU A 138 -9.32 11.94 3.79
C LEU A 138 -8.41 12.08 2.56
N ARG A 139 -7.58 11.08 2.26
CA ARG A 139 -6.78 11.04 1.01
C ARG A 139 -7.68 11.02 -0.23
N LEU A 140 -8.75 10.23 -0.19
CA LEU A 140 -9.71 10.13 -1.30
C LEU A 140 -10.47 11.45 -1.49
N ALA A 141 -10.95 12.05 -0.39
CA ALA A 141 -11.58 13.37 -0.41
C ALA A 141 -10.66 14.43 -1.02
N ASN A 142 -9.38 14.44 -0.58
CA ASN A 142 -8.38 15.34 -1.15
C ASN A 142 -8.16 15.12 -2.64
N LYS A 143 -8.08 13.86 -3.08
CA LYS A 143 -7.89 13.51 -4.50
C LYS A 143 -9.06 13.96 -5.37
N ARG A 144 -10.31 13.83 -4.87
CA ARG A 144 -11.52 14.18 -5.61
C ARG A 144 -11.78 15.70 -5.65
N SER A 145 -11.53 16.38 -4.54
CA SER A 145 -11.94 17.77 -4.34
C SER A 145 -10.77 18.78 -4.36
N GLY A 146 -9.53 18.33 -4.52
CA GLY A 146 -8.39 19.23 -4.60
C GLY A 146 -8.17 20.07 -3.33
N LEU A 147 -8.28 19.46 -2.14
CA LEU A 147 -8.27 20.15 -0.84
C LEU A 147 -6.90 20.75 -0.47
N GLY A 148 -5.87 20.49 -1.26
CA GLY A 148 -4.52 21.00 -1.02
C GLY A 148 -3.74 20.26 0.08
N LEU A 149 -4.17 19.03 0.45
CA LEU A 149 -3.50 18.23 1.47
C LEU A 149 -2.35 17.42 0.90
N LEU A 150 -1.20 17.47 1.56
CA LEU A 150 -0.02 16.65 1.26
C LEU A 150 0.15 15.56 2.30
N PHE A 151 0.41 14.33 1.84
CA PHE A 151 0.57 13.16 2.70
C PHE A 151 1.97 12.53 2.61
N LYS A 152 2.75 12.89 1.63
CA LYS A 152 4.11 12.37 1.42
C LYS A 152 5.15 13.48 1.66
N PRO A 153 6.36 13.14 2.13
CA PRO A 153 7.44 14.11 2.20
C PRO A 153 7.83 14.61 0.80
N ALA A 154 8.30 15.85 0.69
CA ALA A 154 8.71 16.44 -0.59
C ALA A 154 9.88 15.70 -1.25
N LYS A 155 10.74 15.08 -0.44
CA LYS A 155 11.87 14.27 -0.89
C LYS A 155 12.08 13.10 0.07
N GLN A 156 12.74 12.05 -0.41
CA GLN A 156 13.11 10.90 0.42
C GLN A 156 13.90 11.35 1.64
N GLY A 157 13.54 10.82 2.83
CA GLY A 157 14.15 11.23 4.11
C GLY A 157 13.65 12.57 4.66
N GLY A 158 12.73 13.25 3.98
CA GLY A 158 12.11 14.49 4.48
C GLY A 158 11.15 14.25 5.65
N ASN A 159 10.77 15.37 6.31
CA ASN A 159 9.83 15.32 7.44
C ASN A 159 8.50 14.65 7.03
N ARG A 160 8.08 13.66 7.81
CA ARG A 160 6.79 12.95 7.67
C ARG A 160 5.72 13.59 8.55
N ILE A 161 4.46 13.30 8.25
CA ILE A 161 3.33 13.64 9.11
C ILE A 161 3.53 12.96 10.46
N LYS A 162 3.29 13.71 11.54
CA LYS A 162 3.41 13.19 12.91
C LYS A 162 2.08 12.58 13.37
N PHE A 163 1.79 11.34 12.97
CA PHE A 163 0.54 10.62 13.29
C PHE A 163 0.23 10.57 14.79
N LYS A 164 1.24 10.41 15.65
CA LYS A 164 1.07 10.45 17.11
C LYS A 164 0.36 11.70 17.64
N LYS A 165 0.34 12.82 16.88
CA LYS A 165 -0.33 14.05 17.31
C LYS A 165 -1.85 13.98 17.25
N PHE A 166 -2.42 13.06 16.48
CA PHE A 166 -3.86 12.90 16.34
C PHE A 166 -4.37 11.51 16.73
N VAL A 167 -3.49 10.60 17.13
CA VAL A 167 -3.86 9.32 17.73
C VAL A 167 -4.05 9.51 19.23
N CYS A 168 -5.23 9.16 19.74
CA CYS A 168 -5.52 9.14 21.17
C CYS A 168 -4.86 7.91 21.81
N ASP A 169 -3.98 8.12 22.79
CA ASP A 169 -3.24 7.06 23.48
C ASP A 169 -4.08 6.29 24.54
N LYS A 170 -5.24 6.82 24.92
CA LYS A 170 -6.18 6.18 25.85
C LYS A 170 -7.17 5.27 25.14
N GLU A 171 -7.78 5.77 24.08
CA GLU A 171 -8.85 5.09 23.35
C GLU A 171 -8.35 4.38 22.10
N PHE A 172 -7.09 4.63 21.69
CA PHE A 172 -6.48 4.08 20.48
C PHE A 172 -7.32 4.30 19.22
N ASN A 173 -7.83 5.51 19.09
CA ASN A 173 -8.59 6.00 17.94
C ASN A 173 -7.95 7.27 17.35
N ILE A 174 -8.48 7.76 16.25
CA ILE A 174 -8.06 9.01 15.63
C ILE A 174 -9.02 10.13 16.06
N ASP A 175 -8.45 11.22 16.56
CA ASP A 175 -9.14 12.50 16.68
C ASP A 175 -9.19 13.16 15.30
N THR A 176 -10.35 13.14 14.67
CA THR A 176 -10.55 13.63 13.29
C THR A 176 -10.20 15.10 13.14
N SER A 177 -10.57 15.94 14.12
CA SER A 177 -10.28 17.39 14.07
C SER A 177 -8.78 17.66 14.15
N LYS A 178 -8.08 16.96 15.06
CA LYS A 178 -6.61 17.06 15.15
C LYS A 178 -5.93 16.47 13.92
N MET A 179 -6.44 15.39 13.34
CA MET A 179 -5.90 14.80 12.10
C MET A 179 -5.94 15.83 10.97
N ILE A 180 -7.11 16.43 10.73
CA ILE A 180 -7.27 17.47 9.69
C ILE A 180 -6.34 18.64 9.98
N HIS A 181 -6.28 19.13 11.21
CA HIS A 181 -5.39 20.23 11.59
C HIS A 181 -3.91 19.89 11.32
N VAL A 182 -3.42 18.75 11.81
CA VAL A 182 -2.00 18.35 11.66
C VAL A 182 -1.61 18.18 10.21
N ILE A 183 -2.49 17.58 9.38
CA ILE A 183 -2.22 17.38 7.95
C ILE A 183 -2.29 18.70 7.19
N SER A 184 -3.19 19.60 7.56
CA SER A 184 -3.29 20.96 6.99
C SER A 184 -2.03 21.77 7.27
N GLU A 185 -1.56 21.80 8.52
CA GLU A 185 -0.33 22.50 8.87
C GLU A 185 0.92 21.89 8.20
N TYR A 186 0.96 20.56 8.10
CA TYR A 186 2.02 19.86 7.36
C TYR A 186 2.04 20.27 5.88
N SER A 187 0.88 20.52 5.28
CA SER A 187 0.73 20.92 3.88
C SER A 187 1.09 22.40 3.67
N LYS A 188 0.58 23.29 4.53
CA LYS A 188 0.89 24.73 4.51
C LYS A 188 2.40 25.00 4.66
N ASN A 189 3.09 24.26 5.53
CA ASN A 189 4.53 24.35 5.72
C ASN A 189 5.35 23.91 4.48
N ARG A 190 4.67 23.58 3.38
CA ARG A 190 5.22 23.23 2.07
C ARG A 190 4.64 24.09 0.94
N ASP A 191 4.26 25.31 1.29
CA ASP A 191 3.75 26.32 0.37
C ASP A 191 2.52 25.86 -0.43
N THR A 192 1.72 24.93 0.15
CA THR A 192 0.48 24.46 -0.47
C THR A 192 -0.70 25.26 0.04
N ILE A 193 -1.53 25.76 -0.87
CA ILE A 193 -2.80 26.39 -0.52
C ILE A 193 -3.78 25.31 -0.08
N VAL A 194 -4.18 25.34 1.19
CA VAL A 194 -5.06 24.36 1.82
C VAL A 194 -6.45 24.97 2.00
N CYS A 195 -7.50 24.22 1.68
CA CYS A 195 -8.89 24.64 1.90
C CYS A 195 -9.18 24.89 3.39
N ALA A 196 -10.25 25.64 3.69
CA ALA A 196 -10.73 25.84 5.05
C ALA A 196 -11.08 24.50 5.71
N GLN A 197 -10.86 24.40 7.03
CA GLN A 197 -11.07 23.15 7.78
C GLN A 197 -12.49 22.59 7.61
N GLN A 198 -13.52 23.46 7.60
CA GLN A 198 -14.90 23.03 7.39
C GLN A 198 -15.10 22.37 6.02
N VAL A 199 -14.51 22.92 4.96
CA VAL A 199 -14.58 22.34 3.61
C VAL A 199 -13.93 20.94 3.58
N ILE A 200 -12.80 20.78 4.29
CA ILE A 200 -12.12 19.49 4.40
C ILE A 200 -13.00 18.49 5.15
N THR A 201 -13.58 18.90 6.26
CA THR A 201 -14.51 18.05 7.06
C THR A 201 -15.72 17.62 6.23
N ASP A 202 -16.38 18.55 5.57
CA ASP A 202 -17.58 18.25 4.76
C ASP A 202 -17.28 17.25 3.62
N ASN A 203 -16.09 17.37 3.00
CA ASN A 203 -15.69 16.43 1.96
C ASN A 203 -15.28 15.06 2.52
N LEU A 204 -14.65 15.01 3.70
CA LEU A 204 -14.36 13.76 4.39
C LEU A 204 -15.65 13.03 4.76
N ASP A 205 -16.64 13.73 5.32
CA ASP A 205 -17.93 13.16 5.73
C ASP A 205 -18.68 12.59 4.53
N LYS A 206 -18.66 13.27 3.39
CA LYS A 206 -19.24 12.73 2.13
C LYS A 206 -18.60 11.40 1.74
N VAL A 207 -17.27 11.30 1.77
CA VAL A 207 -16.56 10.07 1.42
C VAL A 207 -16.85 8.95 2.43
N LEU A 208 -16.93 9.28 3.72
CA LEU A 208 -17.27 8.30 4.76
C LEU A 208 -18.68 7.71 4.58
N MET A 209 -19.65 8.54 4.15
CA MET A 209 -21.04 8.09 3.87
C MET A 209 -21.12 7.12 2.67
N GLU A 210 -20.17 7.14 1.75
CA GLU A 210 -20.15 6.25 0.59
C GLU A 210 -19.80 4.79 0.96
N ASN A 211 -19.23 4.54 2.15
CA ASN A 211 -18.92 3.22 2.67
C ASN A 211 -18.18 2.32 1.68
N HIS A 212 -17.06 2.80 1.19
CA HIS A 212 -16.21 2.07 0.24
C HIS A 212 -15.61 0.79 0.83
N ASP A 213 -15.21 -0.13 -0.04
CA ASP A 213 -14.38 -1.26 0.36
C ASP A 213 -13.12 -0.75 1.05
N VAL A 214 -12.92 -1.23 2.27
CA VAL A 214 -11.84 -0.77 3.14
C VAL A 214 -10.48 -0.99 2.50
N LEU A 215 -10.26 -2.16 1.87
CA LEU A 215 -8.97 -2.49 1.25
C LEU A 215 -8.65 -1.64 0.02
N GLU A 216 -9.66 -1.03 -0.62
CA GLU A 216 -9.46 -0.11 -1.74
C GLU A 216 -9.12 1.32 -1.29
N VAL A 217 -9.38 1.64 -0.02
CA VAL A 217 -9.23 3.00 0.53
C VAL A 217 -7.99 3.16 1.40
N ILE A 218 -7.70 2.18 2.25
CA ILE A 218 -6.54 2.26 3.15
C ILE A 218 -5.23 2.25 2.37
N ASN A 219 -4.24 3.01 2.85
CA ASN A 219 -2.91 3.06 2.24
C ASN A 219 -1.89 2.35 3.12
N GLY A 220 -1.03 1.52 2.53
CA GLY A 220 -0.07 0.69 3.26
C GLY A 220 0.88 1.48 4.16
N HIS A 221 1.31 2.67 3.73
CA HIS A 221 2.15 3.51 4.59
C HIS A 221 1.39 4.00 5.83
N ASP A 222 0.09 4.31 5.73
CA ASP A 222 -0.71 4.71 6.88
C ASP A 222 -0.94 3.51 7.80
N VAL A 223 -1.18 2.32 7.24
CA VAL A 223 -1.25 1.05 7.97
C VAL A 223 0.04 0.82 8.77
N ALA A 224 1.20 1.02 8.15
CA ALA A 224 2.49 0.83 8.81
C ALA A 224 2.70 1.86 9.95
N GLU A 225 2.39 3.13 9.73
CA GLU A 225 2.47 4.18 10.76
C GLU A 225 1.56 3.87 11.96
N ILE A 226 0.28 3.53 11.72
CA ILE A 226 -0.69 3.18 12.76
C ILE A 226 -0.27 1.90 13.50
N THR A 227 0.18 0.87 12.78
CA THR A 227 0.68 -0.37 13.38
C THR A 227 1.86 -0.10 14.32
N CYS A 228 2.85 0.70 13.90
CA CYS A 228 3.98 1.09 14.74
C CYS A 228 3.52 1.83 16.01
N ILE A 229 2.56 2.76 15.88
CA ILE A 229 2.03 3.51 17.01
C ILE A 229 1.32 2.58 17.98
N LEU A 230 0.38 1.75 17.52
CA LEU A 230 -0.39 0.85 18.38
C LEU A 230 0.49 -0.22 19.03
N SER A 231 1.46 -0.77 18.31
CA SER A 231 2.42 -1.72 18.87
C SER A 231 3.28 -1.09 19.97
N SER A 232 3.69 0.16 19.81
CA SER A 232 4.53 0.88 20.76
C SER A 232 3.75 1.32 22.00
N ILE A 233 2.64 2.06 21.85
CA ILE A 233 1.90 2.67 22.97
C ILE A 233 0.80 1.77 23.53
N GLY A 234 0.16 0.97 22.67
CA GLY A 234 -0.95 0.07 23.02
C GLY A 234 -0.47 -1.25 23.62
N VAL A 235 0.27 -2.02 22.82
CA VAL A 235 0.79 -3.33 23.17
C VAL A 235 2.08 -3.24 23.99
N LYS A 236 2.77 -2.10 23.93
CA LYS A 236 4.08 -1.87 24.58
C LYS A 236 5.15 -2.87 24.12
N SER A 237 5.15 -3.18 22.83
CA SER A 237 6.18 -4.01 22.22
C SER A 237 7.54 -3.32 22.29
N LYS A 238 8.58 -4.11 22.55
CA LYS A 238 9.99 -3.68 22.57
C LYS A 238 10.70 -3.99 21.25
N SER A 239 10.04 -4.59 20.27
CA SER A 239 10.65 -4.95 19.00
C SER A 239 10.99 -3.69 18.19
N ASP A 240 12.22 -3.65 17.66
CA ASP A 240 12.72 -2.56 16.82
C ASP A 240 11.95 -2.41 15.49
N ILE A 241 11.23 -3.45 15.06
CA ILE A 241 10.41 -3.45 13.86
C ILE A 241 9.36 -2.33 13.92
N PHE A 242 8.77 -2.11 15.11
CA PHE A 242 7.71 -1.11 15.32
C PHE A 242 8.20 0.30 15.62
N GLN A 243 9.51 0.53 15.58
CA GLN A 243 10.06 1.88 15.77
C GLN A 243 10.01 2.73 14.50
N HIS A 244 10.01 2.08 13.32
CA HIS A 244 10.05 2.75 12.04
C HIS A 244 9.12 2.04 11.03
N PRO A 245 8.18 2.76 10.41
CA PRO A 245 7.25 2.18 9.42
C PRO A 245 7.97 1.45 8.28
N ASP A 246 9.11 1.98 7.80
CA ASP A 246 9.88 1.32 6.73
C ASP A 246 10.40 -0.07 7.15
N LYS A 247 10.80 -0.24 8.43
CA LYS A 247 11.21 -1.57 8.96
C LYS A 247 10.03 -2.52 9.03
N LEU A 248 8.86 -2.01 9.40
CA LEU A 248 7.63 -2.80 9.43
C LEU A 248 7.24 -3.26 8.02
N GLU A 249 7.29 -2.38 7.02
CA GLU A 249 7.01 -2.74 5.62
C GLU A 249 7.99 -3.81 5.11
N GLU A 250 9.27 -3.71 5.44
CA GLU A 250 10.26 -4.74 5.11
C GLU A 250 9.96 -6.07 5.82
N ALA A 251 9.55 -6.04 7.09
CA ALA A 251 9.18 -7.23 7.84
C ALA A 251 7.91 -7.89 7.28
N LEU A 252 6.89 -7.11 6.91
CA LEU A 252 5.72 -7.62 6.20
C LEU A 252 6.11 -8.29 4.88
N ALA A 253 6.98 -7.65 4.10
CA ALA A 253 7.49 -8.26 2.87
C ALA A 253 8.24 -9.57 3.13
N MET A 254 8.95 -9.73 4.27
CA MET A 254 9.60 -11.00 4.64
C MET A 254 8.59 -12.10 5.02
N CYS A 255 7.54 -11.75 5.78
CA CYS A 255 6.47 -12.67 6.19
C CYS A 255 5.48 -13.01 5.06
N PHE A 256 5.44 -12.24 3.99
CA PHE A 256 4.61 -12.50 2.82
C PHE A 256 5.23 -13.62 1.98
N ASP A 257 4.93 -14.84 2.35
CA ASP A 257 5.47 -16.04 1.71
C ASP A 257 4.75 -16.39 0.39
N ARG A 258 5.20 -17.48 -0.21
CA ARG A 258 4.67 -17.95 -1.48
C ARG A 258 3.21 -18.42 -1.37
N SER A 259 2.84 -19.10 -0.29
CA SER A 259 1.47 -19.58 -0.09
C SER A 259 0.50 -18.40 -0.07
N LYS A 260 0.85 -17.33 0.65
CA LYS A 260 0.09 -16.08 0.69
C LYS A 260 0.01 -15.42 -0.68
N PHE A 261 1.14 -15.33 -1.39
CA PHE A 261 1.15 -14.76 -2.75
C PHE A 261 0.24 -15.57 -3.69
N CYS A 262 0.32 -16.90 -3.67
CA CYS A 262 -0.54 -17.77 -4.49
C CYS A 262 -2.04 -17.64 -4.18
N SER A 263 -2.43 -17.16 -3.00
CA SER A 263 -3.83 -16.92 -2.65
C SER A 263 -4.39 -15.60 -3.22
N THR A 264 -3.54 -14.69 -3.71
CA THR A 264 -3.94 -13.39 -4.24
C THR A 264 -4.57 -13.47 -5.64
N ASN A 265 -5.42 -12.50 -5.99
CA ASN A 265 -5.92 -12.36 -7.36
C ASN A 265 -4.82 -11.87 -8.31
N LEU A 266 -3.86 -11.10 -7.81
CA LEU A 266 -2.69 -10.71 -8.59
C LEU A 266 -1.94 -11.94 -9.09
N TYR A 267 -1.64 -12.91 -8.21
CA TYR A 267 -1.01 -14.16 -8.62
C TYR A 267 -1.83 -14.90 -9.68
N LYS A 268 -3.16 -15.04 -9.47
CA LYS A 268 -4.04 -15.74 -10.43
C LYS A 268 -3.93 -15.12 -11.82
N LYS A 269 -4.00 -13.80 -11.94
CA LYS A 269 -3.89 -13.08 -13.21
C LYS A 269 -2.52 -13.28 -13.88
N ILE A 270 -1.43 -13.24 -13.11
CA ILE A 270 -0.09 -13.48 -13.65
C ILE A 270 0.06 -14.94 -14.07
N ASN A 271 -0.51 -15.88 -13.31
CA ASN A 271 -0.49 -17.29 -13.66
C ASN A 271 -1.30 -17.60 -14.93
N ASP A 272 -2.46 -16.98 -15.10
CA ASP A 272 -3.26 -17.11 -16.33
C ASP A 272 -2.50 -16.57 -17.54
N TRP A 273 -1.82 -15.43 -17.39
CA TRP A 273 -0.94 -14.89 -18.43
C TRP A 273 0.22 -15.83 -18.74
N LYS A 274 0.87 -16.38 -17.71
CA LYS A 274 1.93 -17.38 -17.85
C LYS A 274 1.47 -18.58 -18.66
N VAL A 275 0.32 -19.16 -18.31
CA VAL A 275 -0.26 -20.32 -19.01
C VAL A 275 -0.58 -20.00 -20.47
N LYS A 276 -1.21 -18.84 -20.72
CA LYS A 276 -1.56 -18.40 -22.09
C LYS A 276 -0.33 -18.23 -23.00
N ASN A 277 0.83 -17.88 -22.44
CA ASN A 277 2.06 -17.64 -23.19
C ASN A 277 3.05 -18.83 -23.14
N ASP A 278 2.67 -19.95 -22.54
CA ASP A 278 3.51 -21.14 -22.38
C ASP A 278 4.89 -20.85 -21.78
N LEU A 279 4.87 -20.14 -20.62
CA LEU A 279 6.09 -19.67 -19.95
C LEU A 279 6.23 -20.31 -18.57
N GLU A 280 7.46 -20.52 -18.12
CA GLU A 280 7.77 -20.90 -16.75
C GLU A 280 8.48 -19.73 -16.04
N ILE A 281 7.73 -18.98 -15.24
CA ILE A 281 8.22 -17.76 -14.59
C ILE A 281 8.29 -17.85 -13.06
N PHE A 282 7.51 -18.74 -12.44
CA PHE A 282 7.53 -18.93 -11.00
C PHE A 282 8.52 -20.03 -10.60
N PHE A 283 9.07 -19.95 -9.40
CA PHE A 283 9.80 -21.09 -8.83
C PHE A 283 8.89 -22.32 -8.80
N SER A 284 9.43 -23.51 -9.10
CA SER A 284 8.72 -24.77 -8.95
C SER A 284 8.25 -24.99 -7.52
N MET A 285 7.09 -25.60 -7.33
CA MET A 285 6.60 -25.97 -6.01
C MET A 285 7.43 -27.09 -5.41
#